data_8ce626ada8faf1ea0d94d89f724ead6a
#
_entry.id   8ce626ada8faf1ea0d94d89f724ead6a
#
_cell.length_a   1.000
_cell.length_b   1.000
_cell.length_c   1.000
_cell.angle_alpha   90.00
_cell.angle_beta   90.00
_cell.angle_gamma   90.00
#
_symmetry.space_group_name_H-M   'P 1'
#
loop_
_entity.id
_entity.type
_entity.pdbx_description
1 polymer ?
#
loop_
_entity_poly.entity_id
_entity_poly.type
_entity_poly.pdbx_seq_one_letter_code
_entity_poly.pdbx_strand_id
1 'polypeptide(L)'
;MKNYKVQLIALFFPFLALSGSATTTKSILSIDKVGAASLTEQIDPIEGAPFNMPQFKRPVFPQLTVNIINKGATEIEPITTIINQAITEVSKQGGGTVIIPKGKWKSGRIILKSNVNLHLAEGAELEFPGTAEEYLPPVFTRHEGIEVMGPGSFIYADGEDNIAITGKGVIYGPPMNAEIRQRPNGSTVVENDITFNMPIEQRITDGMNGRTFYRPKTIAPINCTNVFIEGIRMERSTFWNVCPIYCENVIIRGITVNSIDVPSGDGIDIESCKNVLIEYCTLNCGDDCFTLKAGRAEDGLRVGKATENVVIRYSLAKEGHGGITCGSETAGGIKNIYLHDCVFDGTQVGIRFKTRRSRGGGVNDILYERIRMTNVGEAFKWDLLGSAKYVGKLAERYPPRPINKLTPIIKNIHIRDFIVESAEQVLNINAIPEVPCSNVLIENGQINSKRLIGAINDVDGFTIRDVDITCSEDNQINILDSRNILFEDVNFMVPTGKVITNIKGEASKNIIYRQKEEKIECKNKQSIKVDLLSQM
;
A
#
# COMPACT_ATOMS: atom_id res chain seq x y z
N MET A 1 33.28 41.08 -19.59
CA MET A 1 31.99 40.57 -20.08
C MET A 1 32.26 39.36 -20.94
N LYS A 2 32.17 38.17 -20.41
CA LYS A 2 32.25 36.91 -21.16
C LYS A 2 30.92 36.17 -21.00
N ASN A 3 30.19 36.06 -22.10
CA ASN A 3 28.96 35.32 -22.19
C ASN A 3 29.24 33.81 -22.15
N TYR A 4 28.85 33.11 -21.10
CA TYR A 4 28.78 31.65 -21.09
C TYR A 4 27.35 31.22 -21.48
N LYS A 5 27.25 30.67 -22.68
CA LYS A 5 26.07 29.89 -23.07
C LYS A 5 26.14 28.53 -22.37
N VAL A 6 25.28 28.28 -21.42
CA VAL A 6 25.08 26.93 -20.86
C VAL A 6 24.10 26.21 -21.78
N GLN A 7 24.63 25.25 -22.54
CA GLN A 7 23.76 24.27 -23.22
C GLN A 7 23.23 23.29 -22.18
N LEU A 8 21.92 23.37 -21.91
CA LEU A 8 21.20 22.32 -21.20
C LEU A 8 21.07 21.12 -22.16
N ILE A 9 21.83 20.06 -21.92
CA ILE A 9 21.59 18.76 -22.55
C ILE A 9 20.44 18.13 -21.76
N ALA A 10 19.22 18.26 -22.28
CA ALA A 10 18.09 17.46 -21.84
C ALA A 10 18.30 16.04 -22.37
N LEU A 11 18.66 15.11 -21.51
CA LEU A 11 18.60 13.69 -21.81
C LEU A 11 17.12 13.29 -21.90
N PHE A 12 16.58 13.42 -23.10
CA PHE A 12 15.32 12.79 -23.46
C PHE A 12 15.56 11.28 -23.55
N PHE A 13 14.99 10.52 -22.65
CA PHE A 13 14.70 9.11 -22.95
C PHE A 13 13.62 9.10 -24.02
N PRO A 14 13.84 8.44 -25.15
CA PRO A 14 12.81 8.35 -26.17
C PRO A 14 11.68 7.46 -25.64
N PHE A 15 10.54 8.05 -25.33
CA PHE A 15 9.29 7.31 -25.40
C PHE A 15 9.12 6.91 -26.87
N LEU A 16 9.29 5.63 -27.16
CA LEU A 16 8.92 5.08 -28.45
C LEU A 16 7.43 5.39 -28.68
N ALA A 17 7.17 6.33 -29.54
CA ALA A 17 5.85 6.52 -30.11
C ALA A 17 5.57 5.29 -30.97
N LEU A 18 4.86 4.32 -30.42
CA LEU A 18 4.24 3.25 -31.20
C LEU A 18 3.10 3.87 -31.99
N SER A 19 3.33 3.98 -33.29
CA SER A 19 2.37 4.38 -34.31
C SER A 19 1.10 3.52 -34.24
N GLY A 20 -0.05 4.19 -34.11
CA GLY A 20 -1.34 3.84 -34.66
C GLY A 20 -1.81 2.40 -34.59
N SER A 21 -2.28 1.99 -33.43
CA SER A 21 -3.40 1.05 -33.31
C SER A 21 -4.50 1.83 -32.57
N ALA A 22 -5.72 1.84 -33.09
CA ALA A 22 -6.87 2.39 -32.39
C ALA A 22 -7.05 1.58 -31.10
N THR A 23 -6.42 2.04 -30.01
CA THR A 23 -6.65 1.51 -28.68
C THR A 23 -8.07 1.88 -28.31
N THR A 24 -8.97 0.90 -28.33
CA THR A 24 -10.23 0.99 -27.60
C THR A 24 -9.85 1.36 -26.17
N THR A 25 -10.14 2.59 -25.77
CA THR A 25 -10.00 3.04 -24.37
C THR A 25 -10.81 2.07 -23.52
N LYS A 26 -10.14 1.21 -22.75
CA LYS A 26 -10.81 0.33 -21.79
C LYS A 26 -11.60 1.24 -20.84
N SER A 27 -12.89 1.00 -20.69
CA SER A 27 -13.74 1.80 -19.80
C SER A 27 -13.31 1.61 -18.35
N ILE A 28 -13.34 2.68 -17.55
CA ILE A 28 -13.07 2.63 -16.11
C ILE A 28 -14.18 1.83 -15.43
N LEU A 29 -13.82 0.77 -14.72
CA LEU A 29 -14.76 -0.18 -14.14
C LEU A 29 -15.64 0.44 -13.05
N SER A 30 -16.86 -0.05 -12.94
CA SER A 30 -17.78 0.23 -11.84
C SER A 30 -17.56 -0.75 -10.67
N ILE A 31 -18.10 -0.41 -9.50
CA ILE A 31 -17.91 -1.17 -8.26
C ILE A 31 -18.37 -2.64 -8.35
N ASP A 32 -19.39 -2.93 -9.14
CA ASP A 32 -19.94 -4.28 -9.36
C ASP A 32 -19.05 -5.18 -10.23
N LYS A 33 -17.99 -4.63 -10.84
CA LYS A 33 -17.05 -5.33 -11.71
C LYS A 33 -15.71 -5.66 -11.07
N VAL A 34 -15.53 -5.31 -9.80
CA VAL A 34 -14.27 -5.48 -9.07
C VAL A 34 -14.50 -6.15 -7.73
N GLY A 35 -13.41 -6.56 -7.08
CA GLY A 35 -13.44 -7.18 -5.76
C GLY A 35 -13.73 -8.68 -5.77
N ALA A 36 -13.81 -9.27 -4.58
CA ALA A 36 -13.87 -10.72 -4.38
C ALA A 36 -15.09 -11.39 -5.04
N ALA A 37 -16.20 -10.67 -5.17
CA ALA A 37 -17.40 -11.18 -5.84
C ALA A 37 -17.23 -11.36 -7.36
N SER A 38 -16.25 -10.69 -7.95
CA SER A 38 -15.94 -10.75 -9.39
C SER A 38 -14.81 -11.71 -9.73
N LEU A 39 -14.32 -12.49 -8.76
CA LEU A 39 -13.21 -13.42 -8.93
C LEU A 39 -13.43 -14.40 -10.09
N THR A 40 -12.49 -14.46 -11.00
CA THR A 40 -12.47 -15.43 -12.10
C THR A 40 -11.73 -16.71 -11.70
N GLU A 41 -11.99 -17.82 -12.38
CA GLU A 41 -11.26 -19.06 -12.11
C GLU A 41 -9.80 -18.98 -12.56
N GLN A 42 -9.58 -18.38 -13.72
CA GLN A 42 -8.23 -18.25 -14.31
C GLN A 42 -7.52 -16.99 -13.82
N ILE A 43 -6.20 -17.04 -13.86
CA ILE A 43 -5.34 -15.87 -13.70
C ILE A 43 -4.99 -15.37 -15.11
N ASP A 44 -5.59 -14.23 -15.48
CA ASP A 44 -5.33 -13.63 -16.78
C ASP A 44 -3.88 -13.13 -16.87
N PRO A 45 -3.29 -13.12 -18.07
CA PRO A 45 -1.98 -12.54 -18.29
C PRO A 45 -1.87 -11.10 -17.77
N ILE A 46 -0.69 -10.73 -17.30
CA ILE A 46 -0.41 -9.34 -16.92
C ILE A 46 0.02 -8.60 -18.18
N GLU A 47 -0.80 -7.64 -18.59
CA GLU A 47 -0.57 -6.80 -19.77
C GLU A 47 -0.41 -5.34 -19.36
N GLY A 48 0.39 -4.58 -20.11
CA GLY A 48 0.53 -3.13 -19.93
C GLY A 48 1.40 -2.69 -18.75
N ALA A 49 1.94 -3.61 -17.97
CA ALA A 49 2.89 -3.24 -16.92
C ALA A 49 4.15 -2.59 -17.54
N PRO A 50 4.61 -1.43 -17.03
CA PRO A 50 5.78 -0.73 -17.59
C PRO A 50 7.12 -1.40 -17.21
N PHE A 51 7.08 -2.59 -16.68
CA PHE A 51 8.23 -3.39 -16.25
C PHE A 51 7.97 -4.89 -16.51
N ASN A 52 9.01 -5.68 -16.49
CA ASN A 52 8.88 -7.11 -16.69
C ASN A 52 8.24 -7.79 -15.47
N MET A 53 7.16 -8.52 -15.70
CA MET A 53 6.49 -9.35 -14.72
C MET A 53 6.48 -10.81 -15.18
N PRO A 54 6.67 -11.78 -14.27
CA PRO A 54 6.40 -13.17 -14.60
C PRO A 54 4.91 -13.34 -14.89
N GLN A 55 4.57 -14.29 -15.77
CA GLN A 55 3.19 -14.70 -15.96
C GLN A 55 2.83 -15.72 -14.89
N PHE A 56 1.96 -15.32 -13.99
CA PHE A 56 1.52 -16.13 -12.87
C PHE A 56 0.58 -17.25 -13.29
N LYS A 57 0.68 -18.37 -12.59
CA LYS A 57 -0.22 -19.53 -12.75
C LYS A 57 -0.65 -20.01 -11.37
N ARG A 58 -1.81 -20.67 -11.31
CA ARG A 58 -2.21 -21.37 -10.09
C ARG A 58 -1.17 -22.41 -9.71
N PRO A 59 -0.76 -22.47 -8.44
CA PRO A 59 0.15 -23.54 -8.00
C PRO A 59 -0.53 -24.90 -8.08
N VAL A 60 0.28 -25.92 -8.29
CA VAL A 60 -0.16 -27.32 -8.30
C VAL A 60 0.39 -28.02 -7.06
N PHE A 61 -0.47 -28.72 -6.35
CA PHE A 61 -0.12 -29.53 -5.19
C PHE A 61 -0.32 -31.01 -5.48
N PRO A 62 0.47 -31.91 -4.87
CA PRO A 62 0.21 -33.35 -4.94
C PRO A 62 -1.21 -33.70 -4.47
N GLN A 63 -1.72 -34.83 -4.95
CA GLN A 63 -3.12 -35.23 -4.69
C GLN A 63 -3.38 -35.71 -3.24
N LEU A 64 -2.36 -35.83 -2.40
CA LEU A 64 -2.53 -36.18 -1.00
C LEU A 64 -3.43 -35.14 -0.30
N THR A 65 -4.50 -35.64 0.30
CA THR A 65 -5.45 -34.79 1.02
C THR A 65 -5.67 -35.34 2.42
N VAL A 66 -5.51 -34.49 3.42
CA VAL A 66 -5.70 -34.82 4.84
C VAL A 66 -6.75 -33.89 5.44
N ASN A 67 -7.90 -34.47 5.83
CA ASN A 67 -8.90 -33.76 6.62
C ASN A 67 -8.53 -33.88 8.11
N ILE A 68 -8.52 -32.76 8.84
CA ILE A 68 -8.11 -32.73 10.25
C ILE A 68 -9.01 -33.61 11.15
N ILE A 69 -10.28 -33.81 10.80
CA ILE A 69 -11.18 -34.74 11.54
C ILE A 69 -10.59 -36.16 11.53
N ASN A 70 -10.01 -36.60 10.43
CA ASN A 70 -9.38 -37.92 10.31
C ASN A 70 -8.10 -38.05 11.17
N LYS A 71 -7.62 -36.92 11.71
CA LYS A 71 -6.50 -36.86 12.65
C LYS A 71 -6.96 -36.67 14.10
N GLY A 72 -8.28 -36.76 14.35
CA GLY A 72 -8.85 -36.63 15.69
C GLY A 72 -9.23 -35.21 16.10
N ALA A 73 -9.26 -34.26 15.17
CA ALA A 73 -9.70 -32.88 15.48
C ALA A 73 -11.21 -32.89 15.87
N THR A 74 -11.53 -32.09 16.88
CA THR A 74 -12.91 -31.83 17.33
C THR A 74 -13.14 -30.33 17.45
N GLU A 75 -14.38 -29.88 17.40
CA GLU A 75 -14.75 -28.46 17.58
C GLU A 75 -14.63 -27.99 19.06
N ILE A 76 -14.36 -28.90 20.00
CA ILE A 76 -14.27 -28.62 21.43
C ILE A 76 -12.87 -28.17 21.82
N GLU A 77 -11.85 -28.93 21.39
CA GLU A 77 -10.45 -28.71 21.75
C GLU A 77 -9.71 -27.93 20.68
N PRO A 78 -8.70 -27.10 21.05
CA PRO A 78 -7.84 -26.41 20.09
C PRO A 78 -7.14 -27.40 19.15
N ILE A 79 -7.18 -27.13 17.86
CA ILE A 79 -6.60 -28.00 16.82
C ILE A 79 -5.12 -27.74 16.54
N THR A 80 -4.46 -26.83 17.27
CA THR A 80 -3.10 -26.33 17.01
C THR A 80 -2.09 -27.46 16.79
N THR A 81 -2.06 -28.44 17.69
CA THR A 81 -1.11 -29.58 17.57
C THR A 81 -1.48 -30.45 16.38
N ILE A 82 -2.74 -30.78 16.21
CA ILE A 82 -3.23 -31.68 15.15
C ILE A 82 -2.95 -31.08 13.77
N ILE A 83 -3.27 -29.81 13.58
CA ILE A 83 -3.11 -29.16 12.27
C ILE A 83 -1.62 -28.99 11.91
N ASN A 84 -0.78 -28.60 12.86
CA ASN A 84 0.67 -28.47 12.62
C ASN A 84 1.36 -29.82 12.36
N GLN A 85 0.90 -30.89 13.01
CA GLN A 85 1.34 -32.26 12.71
C GLN A 85 0.89 -32.68 11.31
N ALA A 86 -0.37 -32.47 10.95
CA ALA A 86 -0.90 -32.79 9.62
C ALA A 86 -0.13 -32.05 8.50
N ILE A 87 0.12 -30.76 8.68
CA ILE A 87 0.92 -29.95 7.74
C ILE A 87 2.34 -30.53 7.59
N THR A 88 2.98 -30.84 8.72
CA THR A 88 4.34 -31.40 8.72
C THR A 88 4.40 -32.77 8.04
N GLU A 89 3.43 -33.65 8.31
CA GLU A 89 3.36 -34.97 7.70
C GLU A 89 3.11 -34.89 6.19
N VAL A 90 2.17 -34.05 5.75
CA VAL A 90 1.87 -33.83 4.33
C VAL A 90 3.09 -33.29 3.59
N SER A 91 3.77 -32.30 4.16
CA SER A 91 5.01 -31.75 3.57
C SER A 91 6.11 -32.82 3.44
N LYS A 92 6.35 -33.62 4.49
CA LYS A 92 7.34 -34.73 4.46
C LYS A 92 7.03 -35.79 3.41
N GLN A 93 5.76 -35.96 3.04
CA GLN A 93 5.33 -36.89 2.00
C GLN A 93 5.38 -36.28 0.58
N GLY A 94 6.01 -35.10 0.44
CA GLY A 94 6.16 -34.41 -0.85
C GLY A 94 5.13 -33.32 -1.10
N GLY A 95 4.18 -33.13 -0.20
CA GLY A 95 3.16 -32.07 -0.28
C GLY A 95 1.72 -32.59 -0.46
N GLY A 96 0.77 -31.66 -0.50
CA GLY A 96 -0.65 -31.95 -0.63
C GLY A 96 -1.52 -30.89 0.00
N THR A 97 -2.76 -31.26 0.34
CA THR A 97 -3.75 -30.36 0.93
C THR A 97 -4.16 -30.81 2.32
N VAL A 98 -4.08 -29.90 3.30
CA VAL A 98 -4.66 -30.08 4.62
C VAL A 98 -5.97 -29.32 4.68
N ILE A 99 -7.08 -30.02 4.96
CA ILE A 99 -8.43 -29.44 4.96
C ILE A 99 -8.90 -29.17 6.37
N ILE A 100 -9.29 -27.92 6.62
CA ILE A 100 -10.17 -27.53 7.73
C ILE A 100 -11.61 -27.57 7.20
N PRO A 101 -12.42 -28.55 7.61
CA PRO A 101 -13.77 -28.70 7.10
C PRO A 101 -14.74 -27.70 7.73
N LYS A 102 -15.98 -27.65 7.24
CA LYS A 102 -17.05 -26.85 7.85
C LYS A 102 -17.14 -27.15 9.34
N GLY A 103 -17.29 -26.12 10.17
CA GLY A 103 -17.35 -26.18 11.63
C GLY A 103 -16.64 -25.01 12.28
N LYS A 104 -16.63 -25.00 13.62
CA LYS A 104 -16.00 -23.95 14.44
C LYS A 104 -14.73 -24.49 15.08
N TRP A 105 -13.60 -23.98 14.63
CA TRP A 105 -12.29 -24.47 15.00
C TRP A 105 -11.51 -23.39 15.75
N LYS A 106 -10.80 -23.77 16.80
CA LYS A 106 -9.88 -22.91 17.54
C LYS A 106 -8.46 -23.37 17.32
N SER A 107 -7.52 -22.44 17.05
CA SER A 107 -6.13 -22.79 16.86
C SER A 107 -5.23 -21.67 17.35
N GLY A 108 -4.15 -22.00 18.05
CA GLY A 108 -2.99 -21.14 18.17
C GLY A 108 -2.25 -21.03 16.83
N ARG A 109 -0.99 -20.57 16.84
CA ARG A 109 -0.21 -20.34 15.62
C ARG A 109 -0.15 -21.60 14.72
N ILE A 110 -0.57 -21.45 13.48
CA ILE A 110 -0.42 -22.46 12.43
C ILE A 110 0.88 -22.16 11.68
N ILE A 111 1.71 -23.21 11.46
CA ILE A 111 3.01 -23.10 10.78
C ILE A 111 2.92 -23.89 9.47
N LEU A 112 2.88 -23.18 8.35
CA LEU A 112 2.89 -23.78 7.02
C LEU A 112 4.26 -24.36 6.68
N LYS A 113 4.26 -25.38 5.84
CA LYS A 113 5.44 -26.06 5.30
C LYS A 113 5.39 -26.16 3.79
N SER A 114 6.54 -26.29 3.17
CA SER A 114 6.68 -26.36 1.71
C SER A 114 5.79 -27.41 1.08
N ASN A 115 5.26 -27.07 -0.09
CA ASN A 115 4.33 -27.89 -0.88
C ASN A 115 3.00 -28.20 -0.20
N VAL A 116 2.55 -27.38 0.75
CA VAL A 116 1.26 -27.58 1.44
C VAL A 116 0.28 -26.48 1.11
N ASN A 117 -0.93 -26.89 0.73
CA ASN A 117 -2.12 -26.04 0.67
C ASN A 117 -2.95 -26.23 1.94
N LEU A 118 -3.10 -25.19 2.74
CA LEU A 118 -4.07 -25.12 3.83
C LEU A 118 -5.42 -24.69 3.26
N HIS A 119 -6.38 -25.60 3.20
CA HIS A 119 -7.69 -25.34 2.61
C HIS A 119 -8.77 -25.19 3.67
N LEU A 120 -9.35 -24.00 3.79
CA LEU A 120 -10.50 -23.72 4.63
C LEU A 120 -11.78 -23.94 3.81
N ALA A 121 -12.48 -25.03 4.04
CA ALA A 121 -13.70 -25.35 3.31
C ALA A 121 -14.79 -24.29 3.54
N GLU A 122 -15.78 -24.22 2.66
CA GLU A 122 -16.94 -23.35 2.85
C GLU A 122 -17.66 -23.67 4.15
N GLY A 123 -17.89 -22.66 5.00
CA GLY A 123 -18.46 -22.81 6.34
C GLY A 123 -17.45 -23.21 7.42
N ALA A 124 -16.17 -23.29 7.14
CA ALA A 124 -15.12 -23.37 8.16
C ALA A 124 -14.94 -21.99 8.82
N GLU A 125 -15.04 -21.94 10.13
CA GLU A 125 -14.76 -20.79 10.97
C GLU A 125 -13.52 -21.11 11.82
N LEU A 126 -12.40 -20.43 11.58
CA LEU A 126 -11.15 -20.63 12.29
C LEU A 126 -10.87 -19.44 13.20
N GLU A 127 -11.01 -19.61 14.51
CA GLU A 127 -10.81 -18.57 15.51
C GLU A 127 -9.45 -18.71 16.20
N PHE A 128 -8.76 -17.59 16.33
CA PHE A 128 -7.47 -17.50 17.01
C PHE A 128 -7.61 -16.92 18.42
N PRO A 129 -6.87 -17.48 19.43
CA PRO A 129 -6.98 -17.07 20.82
C PRO A 129 -6.40 -15.70 21.08
N GLY A 130 -6.76 -15.16 22.23
CA GLY A 130 -6.46 -13.79 22.61
C GLY A 130 -5.37 -13.63 23.68
N THR A 131 -4.59 -14.66 23.99
CA THR A 131 -3.50 -14.63 24.99
C THR A 131 -2.13 -14.72 24.34
N ALA A 132 -1.11 -14.11 24.95
CA ALA A 132 0.23 -14.06 24.38
C ALA A 132 0.92 -15.43 24.34
N GLU A 133 0.64 -16.29 25.32
CA GLU A 133 1.20 -17.63 25.44
C GLU A 133 0.92 -18.53 24.23
N GLU A 134 -0.21 -18.35 23.57
CA GLU A 134 -0.61 -19.11 22.39
C GLU A 134 0.27 -18.86 21.16
N TYR A 135 1.09 -17.82 21.23
CA TYR A 135 2.02 -17.41 20.16
C TYR A 135 3.50 -17.62 20.56
N LEU A 136 3.76 -18.38 21.60
CA LEU A 136 5.11 -18.76 22.00
C LEU A 136 5.54 -20.10 21.37
N PRO A 137 6.85 -20.33 21.22
CA PRO A 137 7.94 -19.38 21.40
C PRO A 137 7.91 -18.26 20.37
N PRO A 138 8.61 -17.12 20.62
CA PRO A 138 8.70 -16.04 19.64
C PRO A 138 9.39 -16.54 18.37
N VAL A 139 8.95 -16.03 17.22
CA VAL A 139 9.50 -16.36 15.91
C VAL A 139 10.11 -15.14 15.25
N PHE A 140 11.00 -15.35 14.28
CA PHE A 140 11.53 -14.28 13.47
C PHE A 140 10.40 -13.62 12.68
N THR A 141 10.32 -12.31 12.77
CA THR A 141 9.30 -11.52 12.06
C THR A 141 9.78 -10.08 11.87
N ARG A 142 8.96 -9.28 11.26
CA ARG A 142 9.15 -7.85 11.15
C ARG A 142 7.95 -7.12 11.74
N HIS A 143 8.16 -6.12 12.56
CA HIS A 143 7.08 -5.28 13.09
C HIS A 143 7.28 -3.84 12.63
N GLU A 144 6.29 -3.31 11.91
CA GLU A 144 6.36 -1.97 11.31
C GLU A 144 7.72 -1.67 10.63
N GLY A 145 8.25 -2.62 9.85
CA GLY A 145 9.48 -2.43 9.11
C GLY A 145 10.79 -2.74 9.84
N ILE A 146 10.74 -3.22 11.08
CA ILE A 146 11.90 -3.57 11.92
C ILE A 146 11.91 -5.05 12.24
N GLU A 147 13.05 -5.73 12.07
CA GLU A 147 13.23 -7.15 12.37
C GLU A 147 13.28 -7.40 13.88
N VAL A 148 12.48 -8.38 14.35
CA VAL A 148 12.36 -8.76 15.76
C VAL A 148 12.06 -10.26 15.91
N MET A 149 12.21 -10.78 17.13
CA MET A 149 11.67 -12.06 17.55
C MET A 149 10.38 -11.79 18.34
N GLY A 150 9.23 -12.20 17.79
CA GLY A 150 7.93 -11.86 18.39
C GLY A 150 6.83 -12.87 18.09
N PRO A 151 5.56 -12.51 18.33
CA PRO A 151 4.41 -13.39 18.12
C PRO A 151 4.22 -13.83 16.67
N GLY A 152 4.78 -13.08 15.69
CA GLY A 152 4.68 -13.39 14.27
C GLY A 152 3.28 -13.14 13.71
N SER A 153 2.59 -14.21 13.37
CA SER A 153 1.24 -14.18 12.81
C SER A 153 0.43 -15.41 13.22
N PHE A 154 -0.87 -15.36 12.98
CA PHE A 154 -1.76 -16.51 13.22
C PHE A 154 -1.41 -17.67 12.28
N ILE A 155 -1.22 -17.36 10.98
CA ILE A 155 -0.72 -18.32 10.00
C ILE A 155 0.65 -17.83 9.54
N TYR A 156 1.66 -18.62 9.86
CA TYR A 156 3.08 -18.28 9.73
C TYR A 156 3.80 -19.27 8.80
N ALA A 157 4.78 -18.81 8.08
CA ALA A 157 5.77 -19.63 7.36
C ALA A 157 7.09 -18.89 7.34
N ASP A 158 8.23 -19.60 7.35
CA ASP A 158 9.55 -19.01 7.20
C ASP A 158 10.43 -19.89 6.34
N GLY A 159 10.92 -19.33 5.21
CA GLY A 159 11.82 -20.01 4.29
C GLY A 159 11.18 -21.16 3.50
N GLU A 160 9.87 -21.17 3.37
CA GLU A 160 9.12 -22.25 2.71
C GLU A 160 8.85 -21.93 1.23
N ASP A 161 8.70 -22.95 0.40
CA ASP A 161 8.39 -22.84 -1.02
C ASP A 161 7.07 -23.53 -1.37
N ASN A 162 6.34 -22.94 -2.34
CA ASN A 162 5.07 -23.47 -2.85
C ASN A 162 4.06 -23.74 -1.73
N ILE A 163 3.67 -22.66 -1.05
CA ILE A 163 2.67 -22.69 0.03
C ILE A 163 1.38 -22.00 -0.41
N ALA A 164 0.23 -22.54 0.04
CA ALA A 164 -1.05 -21.92 -0.23
C ALA A 164 -1.97 -21.89 0.99
N ILE A 165 -2.85 -20.88 0.99
CA ILE A 165 -4.02 -20.77 1.87
C ILE A 165 -5.21 -20.53 0.96
N THR A 166 -6.15 -21.46 0.89
CA THR A 166 -7.25 -21.41 -0.08
C THR A 166 -8.60 -21.72 0.57
N GLY A 167 -9.66 -21.51 -0.18
CA GLY A 167 -11.02 -21.90 0.18
C GLY A 167 -11.93 -20.70 0.43
N LYS A 168 -13.10 -20.98 1.03
CA LYS A 168 -14.15 -19.99 1.32
C LYS A 168 -14.47 -19.89 2.82
N GLY A 169 -13.58 -20.40 3.66
CA GLY A 169 -13.72 -20.29 5.12
C GLY A 169 -13.37 -18.90 5.64
N VAL A 170 -13.63 -18.69 6.91
CA VAL A 170 -13.41 -17.42 7.61
C VAL A 170 -12.36 -17.59 8.70
N ILE A 171 -11.42 -16.68 8.75
CA ILE A 171 -10.43 -16.54 9.81
C ILE A 171 -10.88 -15.40 10.72
N TYR A 172 -11.06 -15.70 11.99
CA TYR A 172 -11.40 -14.72 13.02
C TYR A 172 -10.21 -14.44 13.93
N GLY A 173 -9.84 -13.19 14.07
CA GLY A 173 -9.03 -12.76 15.20
C GLY A 173 -9.84 -12.82 16.53
N PRO A 174 -9.16 -12.68 17.67
CA PRO A 174 -9.78 -12.73 18.98
C PRO A 174 -10.78 -11.59 19.21
N PRO A 175 -11.61 -11.68 20.26
CA PRO A 175 -12.50 -10.60 20.66
C PRO A 175 -11.79 -9.25 20.84
N MET A 176 -12.51 -8.13 20.67
CA MET A 176 -11.91 -6.79 20.71
C MET A 176 -11.27 -6.41 22.04
N ASN A 177 -11.69 -7.04 23.15
CA ASN A 177 -11.13 -6.85 24.49
C ASN A 177 -10.02 -7.84 24.85
N ALA A 178 -9.56 -8.67 23.92
CA ALA A 178 -8.54 -9.68 24.18
C ALA A 178 -7.19 -9.05 24.54
N GLU A 179 -6.41 -9.78 25.35
CA GLU A 179 -5.09 -9.35 25.87
C GLU A 179 -4.12 -8.96 24.75
N ILE A 180 -3.99 -9.81 23.71
CA ILE A 180 -3.03 -9.57 22.63
C ILE A 180 -3.34 -8.34 21.74
N ARG A 181 -4.47 -7.69 21.95
CA ARG A 181 -4.77 -6.41 21.29
C ARG A 181 -4.12 -5.23 21.98
N GLN A 182 -3.69 -5.42 23.21
CA GLN A 182 -2.97 -4.42 23.96
C GLN A 182 -1.48 -4.39 23.55
N ARG A 183 -0.78 -3.33 23.90
CA ARG A 183 0.68 -3.22 23.80
C ARG A 183 1.25 -3.00 25.19
N PRO A 184 1.28 -4.02 26.04
CA PRO A 184 1.85 -3.86 27.36
C PRO A 184 3.34 -3.49 27.22
N ASN A 185 3.75 -2.44 27.92
CA ASN A 185 5.13 -1.92 27.95
C ASN A 185 5.66 -1.41 26.58
N GLY A 186 4.83 -1.34 25.52
CA GLY A 186 5.26 -0.90 24.20
C GLY A 186 5.09 0.60 23.96
N SER A 187 6.03 1.21 23.26
CA SER A 187 5.91 2.56 22.71
C SER A 187 5.03 2.58 21.46
N THR A 188 4.45 3.75 21.14
CA THR A 188 3.86 3.99 19.82
C THR A 188 4.91 4.18 18.73
N VAL A 189 6.17 4.30 19.11
CA VAL A 189 7.34 4.46 18.22
C VAL A 189 8.24 3.28 18.44
N VAL A 190 8.28 2.35 17.50
CA VAL A 190 9.01 1.07 17.62
C VAL A 190 10.51 1.29 17.85
N GLU A 191 11.08 2.36 17.30
CA GLU A 191 12.48 2.73 17.50
C GLU A 191 12.84 3.04 18.98
N ASN A 192 11.85 3.32 19.82
CA ASN A 192 12.07 3.53 21.25
C ASN A 192 12.17 2.20 22.02
N ASP A 193 11.62 1.12 21.45
CA ASP A 193 11.59 -0.21 22.09
C ASP A 193 12.77 -1.09 21.62
N ILE A 194 13.33 -0.80 20.44
CA ILE A 194 14.33 -1.63 19.78
C ILE A 194 15.65 -0.87 19.61
N THR A 195 16.75 -1.44 20.09
CA THR A 195 18.10 -0.95 19.83
C THR A 195 18.64 -1.57 18.53
N PHE A 196 18.87 -0.78 17.48
CA PHE A 196 19.29 -1.28 16.17
C PHE A 196 20.63 -2.03 16.16
N ASN A 197 21.52 -1.74 17.09
CA ASN A 197 22.80 -2.47 17.23
C ASN A 197 22.66 -3.79 17.98
N MET A 198 21.48 -4.10 18.53
CA MET A 198 21.21 -5.38 19.18
C MET A 198 21.03 -6.48 18.12
N PRO A 199 21.64 -7.67 18.29
CA PRO A 199 21.35 -8.82 17.44
C PRO A 199 19.85 -9.13 17.41
N ILE A 200 19.35 -9.61 16.27
CA ILE A 200 17.90 -9.81 16.08
C ILE A 200 17.34 -10.81 17.08
N GLU A 201 18.08 -11.85 17.37
CA GLU A 201 17.72 -12.92 18.31
C GLU A 201 17.51 -12.41 19.76
N GLN A 202 18.04 -11.23 20.06
CA GLN A 202 17.87 -10.55 21.34
C GLN A 202 16.75 -9.51 21.35
N ARG A 203 16.20 -9.16 20.19
CA ARG A 203 15.07 -8.21 20.03
C ARG A 203 13.74 -8.91 20.31
N ILE A 204 13.59 -9.44 21.51
CA ILE A 204 12.44 -10.29 21.88
C ILE A 204 11.26 -9.40 22.32
N THR A 205 10.12 -9.59 21.67
CA THR A 205 8.88 -8.80 21.84
C THR A 205 7.67 -9.70 22.12
N ASP A 206 7.81 -10.62 23.06
CA ASP A 206 6.86 -11.68 23.39
C ASP A 206 5.92 -11.36 24.56
N GLY A 207 6.08 -10.20 25.21
CA GLY A 207 5.29 -9.80 26.38
C GLY A 207 5.70 -10.45 27.71
N MET A 208 6.64 -11.40 27.69
CA MET A 208 7.07 -12.11 28.89
C MET A 208 8.08 -11.30 29.68
N ASN A 209 8.08 -11.47 31.01
CA ASN A 209 9.07 -10.85 31.93
C ASN A 209 9.17 -9.31 31.73
N GLY A 210 8.07 -8.64 31.49
CA GLY A 210 8.01 -7.19 31.30
C GLY A 210 8.50 -6.69 29.94
N ARG A 211 8.79 -7.59 28.99
CA ARG A 211 9.14 -7.20 27.62
C ARG A 211 7.93 -6.64 26.86
N THR A 212 8.18 -5.83 25.86
CA THR A 212 7.16 -5.35 24.92
C THR A 212 6.47 -6.52 24.22
N PHE A 213 5.17 -6.37 24.00
CA PHE A 213 4.39 -7.28 23.16
C PHE A 213 3.94 -6.54 21.89
N TYR A 214 4.28 -7.09 20.73
CA TYR A 214 3.76 -6.62 19.47
C TYR A 214 2.66 -7.54 18.95
N ARG A 215 1.53 -6.94 18.54
CA ARG A 215 0.38 -7.68 18.07
C ARG A 215 0.73 -8.57 16.86
N PRO A 216 0.30 -9.84 16.84
CA PRO A 216 0.51 -10.70 15.67
C PRO A 216 -0.30 -10.23 14.46
N LYS A 217 0.22 -10.48 13.26
CA LYS A 217 -0.51 -10.35 11.99
C LYS A 217 -1.47 -11.53 11.81
N THR A 218 -2.40 -11.44 10.86
CA THR A 218 -3.26 -12.60 10.57
C THR A 218 -2.51 -13.63 9.72
N ILE A 219 -1.98 -13.25 8.56
CA ILE A 219 -1.20 -14.12 7.67
C ILE A 219 0.09 -13.41 7.32
N ALA A 220 1.24 -13.98 7.68
CA ALA A 220 2.53 -13.40 7.36
C ALA A 220 3.60 -14.48 7.06
N PRO A 221 3.65 -14.97 5.82
CA PRO A 221 4.80 -15.74 5.36
C PRO A 221 6.02 -14.82 5.24
N ILE A 222 7.19 -15.33 5.65
CA ILE A 222 8.45 -14.61 5.60
C ILE A 222 9.50 -15.44 4.85
N ASN A 223 10.36 -14.80 4.05
CA ASN A 223 11.38 -15.47 3.24
C ASN A 223 10.85 -16.61 2.34
N CYS A 224 9.57 -16.60 1.96
CA CYS A 224 8.93 -17.66 1.20
C CYS A 224 8.94 -17.37 -0.30
N THR A 225 8.90 -18.43 -1.11
CA THR A 225 8.71 -18.35 -2.56
C THR A 225 7.42 -19.03 -2.97
N ASN A 226 6.81 -18.58 -4.09
CA ASN A 226 5.59 -19.16 -4.64
C ASN A 226 4.45 -19.26 -3.61
N VAL A 227 4.04 -18.09 -3.09
CA VAL A 227 2.97 -17.96 -2.09
C VAL A 227 1.64 -17.70 -2.79
N PHE A 228 0.61 -18.47 -2.46
CA PHE A 228 -0.72 -18.35 -3.04
C PHE A 228 -1.80 -18.24 -1.96
N ILE A 229 -2.58 -17.13 -1.97
CA ILE A 229 -3.68 -16.90 -1.01
C ILE A 229 -4.93 -16.58 -1.81
N GLU A 230 -5.99 -17.41 -1.66
CA GLU A 230 -7.21 -17.23 -2.44
C GLU A 230 -8.50 -17.54 -1.67
N GLY A 231 -9.47 -16.65 -1.85
CA GLY A 231 -10.91 -16.89 -1.57
C GLY A 231 -11.32 -16.76 -0.11
N ILE A 232 -10.40 -16.80 0.83
CA ILE A 232 -10.67 -16.74 2.27
C ILE A 232 -11.14 -15.35 2.70
N ARG A 233 -11.90 -15.33 3.81
CA ARG A 233 -12.34 -14.12 4.48
C ARG A 233 -11.63 -13.96 5.82
N MET A 234 -11.27 -12.72 6.19
CA MET A 234 -10.65 -12.37 7.46
C MET A 234 -11.48 -11.33 8.19
N GLU A 235 -11.70 -11.56 9.47
CA GLU A 235 -12.51 -10.73 10.35
C GLU A 235 -11.75 -10.44 11.65
N ARG A 236 -11.84 -9.22 12.17
CA ARG A 236 -11.34 -8.87 13.49
C ARG A 236 -9.86 -9.18 13.70
N SER A 237 -8.99 -8.90 12.73
CA SER A 237 -7.54 -9.05 12.93
C SER A 237 -7.06 -8.33 14.18
N THR A 238 -5.87 -8.63 14.66
CA THR A 238 -5.25 -7.89 15.78
C THR A 238 -4.38 -6.74 15.30
N PHE A 239 -3.90 -6.82 14.06
CA PHE A 239 -2.97 -5.93 13.40
C PHE A 239 -3.16 -6.10 11.88
N TRP A 240 -2.15 -5.91 11.06
CA TRP A 240 -2.18 -6.11 9.60
C TRP A 240 -2.72 -7.50 9.22
N ASN A 241 -3.56 -7.58 8.22
CA ASN A 241 -4.21 -8.84 7.86
C ASN A 241 -3.28 -9.75 7.04
N VAL A 242 -2.93 -9.38 5.82
CA VAL A 242 -2.05 -10.19 4.96
C VAL A 242 -0.76 -9.43 4.72
N CYS A 243 0.34 -9.97 5.23
CA CYS A 243 1.63 -9.31 5.18
C CYS A 243 2.75 -10.28 4.81
N PRO A 244 2.92 -10.62 3.53
CA PRO A 244 4.11 -11.33 3.08
C PRO A 244 5.34 -10.44 3.25
N ILE A 245 6.42 -11.03 3.80
CA ILE A 245 7.67 -10.34 4.11
C ILE A 245 8.81 -11.04 3.40
N TYR A 246 9.61 -10.34 2.62
CA TYR A 246 10.76 -10.90 1.87
C TYR A 246 10.39 -12.04 0.92
N CYS A 247 9.13 -12.15 0.51
CA CYS A 247 8.65 -13.21 -0.35
C CYS A 247 8.86 -12.88 -1.84
N GLU A 248 8.96 -13.92 -2.64
CA GLU A 248 9.03 -13.83 -4.11
C GLU A 248 7.94 -14.67 -4.77
N ASN A 249 7.36 -14.16 -5.88
CA ASN A 249 6.24 -14.78 -6.61
C ASN A 249 5.03 -15.00 -5.71
N VAL A 250 4.41 -13.92 -5.31
CA VAL A 250 3.24 -13.90 -4.41
C VAL A 250 1.96 -13.62 -5.20
N ILE A 251 0.95 -14.43 -5.01
CA ILE A 251 -0.40 -14.22 -5.57
C ILE A 251 -1.40 -14.13 -4.43
N ILE A 252 -2.14 -13.02 -4.37
CA ILE A 252 -3.23 -12.79 -3.41
C ILE A 252 -4.47 -12.42 -4.22
N ARG A 253 -5.51 -13.27 -4.18
CA ARG A 253 -6.68 -13.04 -5.01
C ARG A 253 -7.99 -13.46 -4.36
N GLY A 254 -9.06 -12.74 -4.66
CA GLY A 254 -10.42 -13.07 -4.22
C GLY A 254 -10.62 -13.10 -2.70
N ILE A 255 -9.71 -12.51 -1.93
CA ILE A 255 -9.86 -12.45 -0.48
C ILE A 255 -10.79 -11.29 -0.06
N THR A 256 -11.42 -11.47 1.09
CA THR A 256 -12.17 -10.40 1.75
C THR A 256 -11.60 -10.12 3.13
N VAL A 257 -11.33 -8.85 3.42
CA VAL A 257 -10.89 -8.38 4.73
C VAL A 257 -11.95 -7.46 5.32
N ASN A 258 -12.28 -7.66 6.58
CA ASN A 258 -13.12 -6.76 7.37
C ASN A 258 -12.47 -6.51 8.73
N SER A 259 -11.77 -5.39 8.85
CA SER A 259 -11.04 -4.96 10.04
C SER A 259 -11.30 -3.49 10.37
N ILE A 260 -12.48 -2.97 10.03
CA ILE A 260 -12.82 -1.54 10.12
C ILE A 260 -12.60 -0.94 11.51
N ASP A 261 -12.89 -1.67 12.57
CA ASP A 261 -12.75 -1.20 13.95
C ASP A 261 -11.38 -1.55 14.58
N VAL A 262 -10.44 -2.06 13.78
CA VAL A 262 -9.14 -2.51 14.28
C VAL A 262 -8.07 -1.43 14.03
N PRO A 263 -7.51 -0.82 15.08
CA PRO A 263 -6.37 0.11 14.92
C PRO A 263 -5.18 -0.60 14.26
N SER A 264 -4.60 0.01 13.21
CA SER A 264 -3.61 -0.62 12.33
C SER A 264 -4.11 -1.95 11.74
N GLY A 265 -5.39 -2.01 11.41
CA GLY A 265 -6.02 -3.15 10.74
C GLY A 265 -5.89 -3.05 9.22
N ASP A 266 -4.66 -2.85 8.72
CA ASP A 266 -4.36 -2.76 7.29
C ASP A 266 -4.82 -4.03 6.56
N GLY A 267 -5.20 -3.91 5.30
CA GLY A 267 -5.70 -5.03 4.49
C GLY A 267 -4.60 -5.94 3.99
N ILE A 268 -3.86 -5.48 2.99
CA ILE A 268 -2.73 -6.21 2.40
C ILE A 268 -1.50 -5.31 2.45
N ASP A 269 -0.46 -5.78 3.16
CA ASP A 269 0.83 -5.11 3.30
C ASP A 269 1.92 -5.90 2.60
N ILE A 270 2.35 -5.46 1.45
CA ILE A 270 3.49 -6.08 0.76
C ILE A 270 4.77 -5.47 1.31
N GLU A 271 5.58 -6.28 2.01
CA GLU A 271 6.76 -5.79 2.70
C GLU A 271 8.06 -6.40 2.18
N SER A 272 8.83 -5.63 1.40
CA SER A 272 10.10 -6.05 0.79
C SER A 272 9.98 -7.33 -0.05
N CYS A 273 8.88 -7.47 -0.79
CA CYS A 273 8.60 -8.61 -1.67
C CYS A 273 8.85 -8.25 -3.13
N LYS A 274 9.02 -9.28 -3.95
CA LYS A 274 9.25 -9.17 -5.40
C LYS A 274 8.28 -10.04 -6.18
N ASN A 275 7.84 -9.53 -7.35
CA ASN A 275 6.90 -10.21 -8.23
C ASN A 275 5.60 -10.56 -7.50
N VAL A 276 4.74 -9.61 -7.31
CA VAL A 276 3.48 -9.75 -6.57
C VAL A 276 2.29 -9.44 -7.45
N LEU A 277 1.30 -10.31 -7.47
CA LEU A 277 -0.01 -10.08 -8.08
C LEU A 277 -1.09 -10.05 -7.00
N ILE A 278 -1.83 -8.95 -6.95
CA ILE A 278 -3.03 -8.80 -6.12
C ILE A 278 -4.21 -8.54 -7.05
N GLU A 279 -5.24 -9.39 -6.98
CA GLU A 279 -6.40 -9.21 -7.84
C GLU A 279 -7.72 -9.65 -7.18
N TYR A 280 -8.82 -8.99 -7.56
CA TYR A 280 -10.17 -9.32 -7.09
C TYR A 280 -10.32 -9.33 -5.56
N CYS A 281 -9.57 -8.51 -4.84
CA CYS A 281 -9.67 -8.41 -3.38
C CYS A 281 -10.70 -7.37 -2.97
N THR A 282 -11.42 -7.60 -1.87
CA THR A 282 -12.32 -6.63 -1.23
C THR A 282 -11.82 -6.33 0.17
N LEU A 283 -11.43 -5.08 0.41
CA LEU A 283 -10.81 -4.65 1.66
C LEU A 283 -11.65 -3.55 2.32
N ASN A 284 -12.03 -3.79 3.58
CA ASN A 284 -12.73 -2.86 4.46
C ASN A 284 -11.94 -2.77 5.77
N CYS A 285 -11.16 -1.71 5.96
CA CYS A 285 -10.03 -1.69 6.87
C CYS A 285 -10.10 -0.57 7.90
N GLY A 286 -9.53 -0.81 9.07
CA GLY A 286 -9.36 0.22 10.10
C GLY A 286 -8.12 1.10 9.89
N ASP A 287 -7.28 0.77 8.91
CA ASP A 287 -6.14 1.57 8.44
C ASP A 287 -6.04 1.46 6.91
N ASP A 288 -4.86 1.45 6.30
CA ASP A 288 -4.71 1.42 4.83
C ASP A 288 -5.20 0.08 4.22
N CYS A 289 -5.84 0.12 3.04
CA CYS A 289 -6.34 -1.09 2.36
C CYS A 289 -5.22 -1.84 1.65
N PHE A 290 -4.66 -1.28 0.57
CA PHE A 290 -3.48 -1.81 -0.11
C PHE A 290 -2.27 -1.01 0.29
N THR A 291 -1.24 -1.68 0.82
CA THR A 291 -0.07 -0.99 1.36
C THR A 291 1.22 -1.62 0.86
N LEU A 292 2.14 -0.78 0.43
CA LEU A 292 3.47 -1.19 -0.03
C LEU A 292 4.51 -0.63 0.95
N LYS A 293 5.36 -1.50 1.49
CA LYS A 293 6.34 -1.19 2.51
C LYS A 293 7.68 -1.85 2.18
N ALA A 294 8.79 -1.27 2.63
CA ALA A 294 10.13 -1.79 2.35
C ALA A 294 11.11 -1.58 3.51
N GLY A 295 10.61 -1.69 4.75
CA GLY A 295 11.44 -1.53 5.93
C GLY A 295 11.66 -0.10 6.39
N ARG A 296 12.18 0.06 7.58
CA ARG A 296 12.17 1.29 8.36
C ARG A 296 13.55 1.64 8.89
N ALA A 297 13.95 2.89 8.70
CA ALA A 297 15.16 3.49 9.25
C ALA A 297 16.45 2.66 8.96
N GLU A 298 17.40 2.67 9.88
CA GLU A 298 18.66 1.96 9.75
C GLU A 298 18.48 0.45 9.59
N ASP A 299 17.47 -0.14 10.23
CA ASP A 299 17.19 -1.57 10.11
C ASP A 299 16.72 -1.93 8.69
N GLY A 300 15.82 -1.15 8.14
CA GLY A 300 15.39 -1.33 6.75
C GLY A 300 16.50 -1.10 5.73
N LEU A 301 17.40 -0.13 5.97
CA LEU A 301 18.58 0.11 5.14
C LEU A 301 19.60 -1.05 5.24
N ARG A 302 19.78 -1.62 6.44
CA ARG A 302 20.63 -2.79 6.67
C ARG A 302 20.16 -4.00 5.85
N VAL A 303 18.85 -4.24 5.86
CA VAL A 303 18.22 -5.31 5.06
C VAL A 303 18.33 -5.02 3.57
N GLY A 304 18.05 -3.79 3.15
CA GLY A 304 18.23 -3.32 1.77
C GLY A 304 17.34 -4.00 0.72
N LYS A 305 16.25 -4.66 1.12
CA LYS A 305 15.33 -5.34 0.19
C LYS A 305 14.17 -4.41 -0.18
N ALA A 306 13.98 -4.20 -1.47
CA ALA A 306 12.89 -3.41 -2.02
C ALA A 306 11.56 -4.19 -2.03
N THR A 307 10.44 -3.45 -2.10
CA THR A 307 9.18 -3.94 -2.65
C THR A 307 9.17 -3.55 -4.12
N GLU A 308 9.17 -4.55 -5.00
CA GLU A 308 9.31 -4.31 -6.44
C GLU A 308 8.49 -5.27 -7.30
N ASN A 309 8.11 -4.78 -8.49
CA ASN A 309 7.32 -5.54 -9.46
C ASN A 309 6.00 -6.01 -8.85
N VAL A 310 5.13 -5.07 -8.50
CA VAL A 310 3.81 -5.34 -7.92
C VAL A 310 2.72 -4.90 -8.88
N VAL A 311 1.79 -5.81 -9.16
CA VAL A 311 0.56 -5.51 -9.91
C VAL A 311 -0.64 -5.68 -9.00
N ILE A 312 -1.50 -4.64 -8.96
CA ILE A 312 -2.78 -4.65 -8.24
C ILE A 312 -3.88 -4.34 -9.25
N ARG A 313 -4.89 -5.22 -9.36
CA ARG A 313 -5.95 -5.03 -10.34
C ARG A 313 -7.30 -5.59 -9.90
N TYR A 314 -8.39 -5.10 -10.50
CA TYR A 314 -9.77 -5.58 -10.32
C TYR A 314 -10.21 -5.66 -8.87
N SER A 315 -9.66 -4.79 -8.02
CA SER A 315 -9.82 -4.85 -6.58
C SER A 315 -10.60 -3.66 -6.04
N LEU A 316 -11.27 -3.87 -4.90
CA LEU A 316 -12.12 -2.90 -4.22
C LEU A 316 -11.53 -2.57 -2.85
N ALA A 317 -11.15 -1.31 -2.65
CA ALA A 317 -10.95 -0.74 -1.33
C ALA A 317 -12.23 -0.02 -0.90
N LYS A 318 -12.78 -0.44 0.24
CA LYS A 318 -13.89 0.24 0.91
C LYS A 318 -13.35 1.24 1.93
N GLU A 319 -13.93 1.31 3.11
CA GLU A 319 -13.41 2.18 4.16
C GLU A 319 -11.96 1.83 4.51
N GLY A 320 -11.20 2.85 4.88
CA GLY A 320 -9.78 2.74 5.24
C GLY A 320 -9.08 4.10 5.21
N HIS A 321 -7.85 4.16 5.75
CA HIS A 321 -7.06 5.39 5.70
C HIS A 321 -6.53 5.70 4.30
N GLY A 322 -6.20 4.68 3.51
CA GLY A 322 -5.76 4.83 2.12
C GLY A 322 -6.27 3.70 1.24
N GLY A 323 -6.75 4.01 0.02
CA GLY A 323 -7.09 3.01 -0.99
C GLY A 323 -5.84 2.25 -1.40
N ILE A 324 -4.85 2.98 -1.93
CA ILE A 324 -3.47 2.51 -2.12
C ILE A 324 -2.49 3.43 -1.41
N THR A 325 -1.61 2.87 -0.59
CA THR A 325 -0.61 3.60 0.17
C THR A 325 0.80 3.06 -0.10
N CYS A 326 1.72 3.93 -0.52
CA CYS A 326 3.16 3.64 -0.51
C CYS A 326 3.77 4.20 0.78
N GLY A 327 4.25 3.33 1.66
CA GLY A 327 4.90 3.70 2.93
C GLY A 327 4.01 3.49 4.18
N SER A 328 4.45 4.03 5.33
CA SER A 328 5.58 4.95 5.58
C SER A 328 6.96 4.29 5.62
N GLU A 329 7.05 2.98 5.64
CA GLU A 329 8.28 2.19 5.69
C GLU A 329 8.87 2.07 4.29
N THR A 330 9.87 2.92 3.95
CA THR A 330 10.40 3.05 2.59
C THR A 330 11.89 2.75 2.45
N ALA A 331 12.57 2.30 3.51
CA ALA A 331 14.03 2.22 3.56
C ALA A 331 14.68 1.40 2.44
N GLY A 332 14.12 0.24 2.09
CA GLY A 332 14.59 -0.61 1.01
C GLY A 332 14.19 -0.14 -0.40
N GLY A 333 13.30 0.86 -0.48
CA GLY A 333 12.72 1.35 -1.73
C GLY A 333 11.46 0.61 -2.17
N ILE A 334 10.51 1.35 -2.75
CA ILE A 334 9.27 0.84 -3.36
C ILE A 334 9.32 1.27 -4.82
N LYS A 335 9.29 0.32 -5.75
CA LYS A 335 9.46 0.63 -7.18
C LYS A 335 8.77 -0.37 -8.10
N ASN A 336 8.52 0.05 -9.34
CA ASN A 336 7.85 -0.77 -10.34
C ASN A 336 6.48 -1.24 -9.84
N ILE A 337 5.60 -0.31 -9.58
CA ILE A 337 4.24 -0.59 -9.10
C ILE A 337 3.24 -0.24 -10.20
N TYR A 338 2.38 -1.18 -10.54
CA TYR A 338 1.31 -1.01 -11.51
C TYR A 338 -0.03 -1.34 -10.86
N LEU A 339 -0.89 -0.33 -10.71
CA LEU A 339 -2.26 -0.54 -10.25
C LEU A 339 -3.23 -0.12 -11.34
N HIS A 340 -4.21 -0.97 -11.66
CA HIS A 340 -5.18 -0.67 -12.69
C HIS A 340 -6.53 -1.33 -12.45
N ASP A 341 -7.59 -0.75 -13.03
CA ASP A 341 -8.94 -1.30 -12.99
C ASP A 341 -9.42 -1.57 -11.55
N CYS A 342 -9.19 -0.60 -10.65
CA CYS A 342 -9.56 -0.66 -9.25
C CYS A 342 -10.61 0.39 -8.88
N VAL A 343 -11.34 0.12 -7.81
CA VAL A 343 -12.32 1.05 -7.24
C VAL A 343 -11.99 1.32 -5.77
N PHE A 344 -12.01 2.59 -5.38
CA PHE A 344 -11.88 3.03 -3.99
C PHE A 344 -13.16 3.75 -3.58
N ASP A 345 -13.87 3.22 -2.57
CA ASP A 345 -15.16 3.72 -2.12
C ASP A 345 -15.18 3.89 -0.60
N GLY A 346 -15.08 5.13 -0.14
CA GLY A 346 -15.14 5.48 1.28
C GLY A 346 -13.79 5.61 1.99
N THR A 347 -12.65 5.53 1.31
CA THR A 347 -11.34 5.72 1.94
C THR A 347 -11.08 7.19 2.29
N GLN A 348 -10.34 7.43 3.39
CA GLN A 348 -9.94 8.81 3.76
C GLN A 348 -9.03 9.44 2.71
N VAL A 349 -8.18 8.63 2.07
CA VAL A 349 -7.35 9.04 0.94
C VAL A 349 -7.46 7.99 -0.17
N GLY A 350 -7.67 8.41 -1.42
CA GLY A 350 -7.69 7.48 -2.56
C GLY A 350 -6.28 6.94 -2.83
N ILE A 351 -5.38 7.79 -3.30
CA ILE A 351 -3.98 7.46 -3.59
C ILE A 351 -3.07 8.22 -2.63
N ARG A 352 -2.25 7.47 -1.89
CA ARG A 352 -1.45 8.03 -0.80
C ARG A 352 0.03 7.65 -0.92
N PHE A 353 0.91 8.65 -0.84
CA PHE A 353 2.35 8.49 -0.65
C PHE A 353 2.73 9.08 0.71
N LYS A 354 3.20 8.25 1.62
CA LYS A 354 3.62 8.72 2.94
C LYS A 354 4.98 8.17 3.32
N THR A 355 5.82 9.02 3.86
CA THR A 355 7.09 8.63 4.47
C THR A 355 7.50 9.69 5.48
N ARG A 356 8.72 9.65 5.95
CA ARG A 356 9.22 10.65 6.92
C ARG A 356 10.72 10.78 6.76
N ARG A 357 11.30 11.91 7.16
CA ARG A 357 12.74 12.15 7.18
C ARG A 357 13.38 10.98 7.90
N SER A 358 13.49 10.30 8.58
CA SER A 358 14.16 9.17 9.23
C SER A 358 13.88 7.80 8.62
N ARG A 359 13.11 7.72 7.52
CA ARG A 359 12.73 6.40 6.95
C ARG A 359 13.75 5.86 5.97
N GLY A 360 14.36 6.71 5.16
CA GLY A 360 15.28 6.30 4.08
C GLY A 360 14.57 5.79 2.82
N GLY A 361 15.35 5.43 1.82
CA GLY A 361 14.87 4.87 0.56
C GLY A 361 13.93 5.79 -0.21
N GLY A 362 12.70 5.35 -0.44
CA GLY A 362 11.69 6.16 -1.12
C GLY A 362 10.77 5.37 -2.04
N VAL A 363 10.11 6.09 -2.95
CA VAL A 363 9.13 5.55 -3.89
C VAL A 363 9.47 6.02 -5.30
N ASN A 364 9.46 5.12 -6.28
CA ASN A 364 9.88 5.39 -7.64
C ASN A 364 9.19 4.48 -8.66
N ASP A 365 8.97 5.01 -9.88
CA ASP A 365 8.43 4.26 -11.02
C ASP A 365 7.05 3.63 -10.73
N ILE A 366 6.08 4.49 -10.52
CA ILE A 366 4.69 4.17 -10.19
C ILE A 366 3.80 4.49 -11.40
N LEU A 367 2.97 3.54 -11.81
CA LEU A 367 1.89 3.74 -12.76
C LEU A 367 0.56 3.29 -12.16
N TYR A 368 -0.37 4.22 -12.04
CA TYR A 368 -1.76 3.95 -11.64
C TYR A 368 -2.70 4.40 -12.75
N GLU A 369 -3.61 3.54 -13.17
CA GLU A 369 -4.54 3.89 -14.25
C GLU A 369 -5.89 3.19 -14.14
N ARG A 370 -6.91 3.74 -14.79
CA ARG A 370 -8.29 3.24 -14.81
C ARG A 370 -8.84 3.00 -13.41
N ILE A 371 -8.81 4.08 -12.62
CA ILE A 371 -9.24 4.06 -11.22
C ILE A 371 -10.54 4.85 -11.08
N ARG A 372 -11.50 4.29 -10.36
CA ARG A 372 -12.69 4.98 -9.88
C ARG A 372 -12.58 5.25 -8.39
N MET A 373 -12.88 6.47 -7.97
CA MET A 373 -12.92 6.87 -6.56
C MET A 373 -14.28 7.48 -6.23
N THR A 374 -14.88 7.03 -5.14
CA THR A 374 -16.18 7.54 -4.66
C THR A 374 -16.09 7.75 -3.15
N ASN A 375 -16.68 8.82 -2.65
CA ASN A 375 -16.73 9.13 -1.21
C ASN A 375 -15.35 9.16 -0.53
N VAL A 376 -14.32 9.64 -1.23
CA VAL A 376 -12.98 9.72 -0.64
C VAL A 376 -12.75 11.08 0.04
N GLY A 377 -11.97 11.10 1.12
CA GLY A 377 -11.60 12.35 1.78
C GLY A 377 -10.69 13.20 0.89
N GLU A 378 -9.51 12.71 0.56
CA GLU A 378 -8.59 13.33 -0.39
C GLU A 378 -8.35 12.39 -1.57
N ALA A 379 -8.53 12.84 -2.81
CA ALA A 379 -8.29 11.95 -3.95
C ALA A 379 -6.80 11.58 -4.05
N PHE A 380 -5.91 12.57 -3.89
CA PHE A 380 -4.45 12.38 -3.96
C PHE A 380 -3.73 13.06 -2.79
N LYS A 381 -2.82 12.34 -2.13
CA LYS A 381 -2.07 12.89 -1.00
C LYS A 381 -0.62 12.41 -0.93
N TRP A 382 0.30 13.36 -0.77
CA TRP A 382 1.70 13.13 -0.39
C TRP A 382 1.95 13.73 0.98
N ASP A 383 2.38 12.91 1.95
CA ASP A 383 2.74 13.33 3.30
C ASP A 383 4.12 12.78 3.67
N LEU A 384 5.14 13.62 3.52
CA LEU A 384 6.53 13.28 3.75
C LEU A 384 7.10 13.88 5.03
N LEU A 385 6.32 14.69 5.73
CA LEU A 385 6.74 15.28 7.01
C LEU A 385 6.35 14.39 8.19
N GLY A 386 5.18 13.71 8.09
CA GLY A 386 4.60 12.96 9.18
C GLY A 386 4.13 13.88 10.32
N SER A 387 4.08 13.36 11.53
CA SER A 387 3.66 14.15 12.70
C SER A 387 4.70 14.13 13.81
N ALA A 388 4.70 15.17 14.65
CA ALA A 388 5.59 15.28 15.81
C ALA A 388 5.44 14.11 16.79
N LYS A 389 4.26 13.46 16.85
CA LYS A 389 4.03 12.25 17.64
C LYS A 389 5.02 11.13 17.32
N TYR A 390 5.43 11.00 16.05
CA TYR A 390 6.27 9.90 15.57
C TYR A 390 7.73 10.29 15.34
N VAL A 391 7.99 11.52 14.93
CA VAL A 391 9.34 11.96 14.52
C VAL A 391 9.78 13.27 15.19
N GLY A 392 9.04 13.73 16.19
CA GLY A 392 9.40 14.94 16.94
C GLY A 392 9.62 16.15 16.02
N LYS A 393 10.73 16.86 16.23
CA LYS A 393 11.11 18.04 15.44
C LYS A 393 11.40 17.75 13.96
N LEU A 394 11.56 16.50 13.54
CA LEU A 394 11.72 16.16 12.14
C LEU A 394 10.43 16.35 11.32
N ALA A 395 9.27 16.44 11.98
CA ALA A 395 8.01 16.79 11.35
C ALA A 395 7.91 18.29 10.97
N GLU A 396 8.77 19.15 11.54
CA GLU A 396 8.81 20.56 11.21
C GLU A 396 9.41 20.73 9.80
N ARG A 397 8.73 21.48 8.94
CA ARG A 397 9.19 21.68 7.56
C ARG A 397 10.57 22.38 7.54
N TYR A 398 10.77 23.39 8.35
CA TYR A 398 12.01 24.19 8.44
C TYR A 398 12.73 24.04 9.77
N PRO A 399 14.07 24.28 9.81
CA PRO A 399 14.93 24.45 8.64
C PRO A 399 15.10 23.17 7.82
N PRO A 400 15.49 23.25 6.53
CA PRO A 400 15.88 22.09 5.74
C PRO A 400 16.95 21.29 6.47
N ARG A 401 16.91 19.97 6.36
CA ARG A 401 17.87 19.09 7.05
C ARG A 401 18.98 18.65 6.08
N PRO A 402 20.18 18.34 6.56
CA PRO A 402 21.21 17.74 5.72
C PRO A 402 20.72 16.42 5.10
N ILE A 403 20.95 16.26 3.80
CA ILE A 403 20.62 15.02 3.09
C ILE A 403 21.55 13.91 3.56
N ASN A 404 20.98 12.76 3.89
CA ASN A 404 21.72 11.58 4.31
C ASN A 404 20.99 10.31 3.85
N LYS A 405 21.51 9.12 4.21
CA LYS A 405 20.93 7.81 3.83
C LYS A 405 19.50 7.57 4.31
N LEU A 406 19.03 8.32 5.30
CA LEU A 406 17.68 8.25 5.83
C LEU A 406 16.74 9.31 5.22
N THR A 407 17.21 10.14 4.31
CA THR A 407 16.38 11.10 3.58
C THR A 407 15.62 10.36 2.46
N PRO A 408 14.28 10.28 2.52
CA PRO A 408 13.52 9.55 1.51
C PRO A 408 13.39 10.35 0.21
N ILE A 409 13.30 9.66 -0.92
CA ILE A 409 13.13 10.25 -2.26
C ILE A 409 11.85 9.71 -2.87
N ILE A 410 10.95 10.60 -3.31
CA ILE A 410 9.73 10.22 -4.04
C ILE A 410 9.75 10.86 -5.41
N LYS A 411 9.66 10.03 -6.46
CA LYS A 411 9.73 10.51 -7.85
C LYS A 411 9.10 9.54 -8.84
N ASN A 412 8.91 10.00 -10.09
CA ASN A 412 8.44 9.20 -11.22
C ASN A 412 7.07 8.55 -10.94
N ILE A 413 6.07 9.38 -10.72
CA ILE A 413 4.70 8.94 -10.43
C ILE A 413 3.82 9.35 -11.59
N HIS A 414 3.13 8.40 -12.18
CA HIS A 414 2.17 8.61 -13.25
C HIS A 414 0.81 8.06 -12.86
N ILE A 415 -0.21 8.92 -12.85
CA ILE A 415 -1.60 8.59 -12.57
C ILE A 415 -2.40 9.04 -13.77
N ARG A 416 -3.16 8.14 -14.40
CA ARG A 416 -3.93 8.46 -15.60
C ARG A 416 -5.25 7.68 -15.70
N ASP A 417 -6.13 8.15 -16.56
CA ASP A 417 -7.40 7.48 -16.88
C ASP A 417 -8.22 7.22 -15.60
N PHE A 418 -8.68 8.25 -14.94
CA PHE A 418 -9.39 8.10 -13.67
C PHE A 418 -10.67 8.92 -13.59
N ILE A 419 -11.58 8.48 -12.72
CA ILE A 419 -12.79 9.20 -12.33
C ILE A 419 -12.85 9.30 -10.82
N VAL A 420 -12.92 10.52 -10.30
CA VAL A 420 -13.27 10.80 -8.91
C VAL A 420 -14.70 11.32 -8.88
N GLU A 421 -15.65 10.45 -8.51
CA GLU A 421 -17.07 10.79 -8.49
C GLU A 421 -17.42 11.74 -7.34
N SER A 422 -16.72 11.58 -6.20
CA SER A 422 -16.84 12.47 -5.05
C SER A 422 -15.63 12.42 -4.14
N ALA A 423 -15.13 13.60 -3.76
CA ALA A 423 -14.06 13.78 -2.79
C ALA A 423 -14.30 15.03 -1.93
N GLU A 424 -13.75 15.07 -0.72
CA GLU A 424 -13.71 16.31 0.06
C GLU A 424 -12.65 17.27 -0.49
N GLN A 425 -11.54 16.74 -1.02
CA GLN A 425 -10.45 17.52 -1.59
C GLN A 425 -9.75 16.81 -2.75
N VAL A 426 -9.33 17.58 -3.75
CA VAL A 426 -8.62 17.04 -4.92
C VAL A 426 -7.23 16.53 -4.57
N LEU A 427 -6.39 17.38 -3.98
CA LEU A 427 -4.97 17.09 -3.82
C LEU A 427 -4.34 17.85 -2.65
N ASN A 428 -3.42 17.18 -1.94
CA ASN A 428 -2.45 17.80 -1.04
C ASN A 428 -1.07 17.15 -1.20
N ILE A 429 -0.06 17.97 -1.49
CA ILE A 429 1.34 17.54 -1.49
C ILE A 429 2.12 18.32 -0.44
N ASN A 430 2.64 17.62 0.56
CA ASN A 430 3.55 18.14 1.58
C ASN A 430 4.83 17.29 1.56
N ALA A 431 5.76 17.68 0.70
CA ALA A 431 7.07 17.04 0.60
C ALA A 431 8.08 17.69 1.58
N ILE A 432 9.34 17.33 1.46
CA ILE A 432 10.43 17.87 2.30
C ILE A 432 11.30 18.82 1.50
N PRO A 433 11.67 19.98 2.06
CA PRO A 433 12.36 21.04 1.31
C PRO A 433 13.77 20.65 0.85
N GLU A 434 14.46 19.77 1.56
CA GLU A 434 15.80 19.30 1.19
C GLU A 434 15.80 18.36 -0.02
N VAL A 435 14.73 17.58 -0.25
CA VAL A 435 14.57 16.71 -1.42
C VAL A 435 13.12 16.79 -1.90
N PRO A 436 12.82 17.73 -2.79
CA PRO A 436 11.47 17.87 -3.35
C PRO A 436 10.97 16.60 -4.01
N CYS A 437 9.67 16.33 -3.87
CA CYS A 437 9.00 15.32 -4.67
C CYS A 437 9.10 15.71 -6.15
N SER A 438 9.42 14.76 -7.03
CA SER A 438 9.74 15.12 -8.40
C SER A 438 9.13 14.21 -9.46
N ASN A 439 8.93 14.77 -10.66
CA ASN A 439 8.43 14.07 -11.83
C ASN A 439 7.10 13.35 -11.56
N VAL A 440 6.05 14.13 -11.27
CA VAL A 440 4.68 13.65 -11.06
C VAL A 440 3.81 14.09 -12.23
N LEU A 441 3.10 13.15 -12.85
CA LEU A 441 2.13 13.40 -13.90
C LEU A 441 0.77 12.82 -13.51
N ILE A 442 -0.26 13.66 -13.54
CA ILE A 442 -1.66 13.28 -13.36
C ILE A 442 -2.40 13.69 -14.63
N GLU A 443 -2.98 12.75 -15.37
CA GLU A 443 -3.60 13.08 -16.66
C GLU A 443 -4.84 12.26 -16.99
N ASN A 444 -5.64 12.82 -17.93
CA ASN A 444 -6.82 12.19 -18.49
C ASN A 444 -7.83 11.74 -17.41
N GLY A 445 -8.45 12.71 -16.75
CA GLY A 445 -9.34 12.39 -15.64
C GLY A 445 -10.47 13.38 -15.42
N GLN A 446 -11.44 12.93 -14.62
CA GLN A 446 -12.54 13.76 -14.15
C GLN A 446 -12.60 13.72 -12.62
N ILE A 447 -12.76 14.88 -12.00
CA ILE A 447 -12.81 15.02 -10.54
C ILE A 447 -14.01 15.89 -10.14
N ASN A 448 -14.90 15.30 -9.33
CA ASN A 448 -15.89 16.05 -8.57
C ASN A 448 -15.46 16.08 -7.10
N SER A 449 -15.30 17.27 -6.54
CA SER A 449 -14.88 17.43 -5.16
C SER A 449 -15.56 18.64 -4.50
N LYS A 450 -15.43 18.70 -3.19
CA LYS A 450 -15.88 19.86 -2.45
C LYS A 450 -14.88 21.01 -2.57
N ARG A 451 -13.59 20.71 -2.40
CA ARG A 451 -12.47 21.67 -2.42
C ARG A 451 -11.45 21.32 -3.49
N LEU A 452 -10.79 22.37 -4.00
CA LEU A 452 -9.70 22.29 -4.97
C LEU A 452 -8.41 21.70 -4.37
N ILE A 453 -7.30 21.99 -5.04
CA ILE A 453 -5.93 21.66 -4.62
C ILE A 453 -5.58 22.50 -3.38
N GLY A 454 -5.36 21.84 -2.26
CA GLY A 454 -5.04 22.52 -1.00
C GLY A 454 -3.61 23.05 -0.96
N ALA A 455 -2.64 22.18 -1.24
CA ALA A 455 -1.22 22.52 -1.19
C ALA A 455 -0.39 21.77 -2.22
N ILE A 456 0.63 22.45 -2.77
CA ILE A 456 1.74 21.88 -3.54
C ILE A 456 3.02 22.45 -2.92
N ASN A 457 3.59 21.74 -1.95
CA ASN A 457 4.74 22.17 -1.19
C ASN A 457 5.98 21.31 -1.49
N ASP A 458 7.11 21.95 -1.81
CA ASP A 458 8.39 21.30 -2.06
C ASP A 458 8.35 20.27 -3.20
N VAL A 459 7.93 20.72 -4.39
CA VAL A 459 7.79 19.87 -5.57
C VAL A 459 8.65 20.42 -6.72
N ASP A 460 9.27 19.53 -7.48
CA ASP A 460 10.05 19.85 -8.68
C ASP A 460 9.60 19.01 -9.86
N GLY A 461 8.79 19.57 -10.75
CA GLY A 461 8.19 18.86 -11.89
C GLY A 461 6.89 18.14 -11.49
N PHE A 462 5.79 18.88 -11.60
CA PHE A 462 4.44 18.39 -11.39
C PHE A 462 3.55 18.85 -12.54
N THR A 463 2.87 17.92 -13.17
CA THR A 463 1.96 18.22 -14.28
C THR A 463 0.58 17.62 -14.00
N ILE A 464 -0.44 18.44 -14.17
CA ILE A 464 -1.82 17.99 -14.38
C ILE A 464 -2.16 18.32 -15.82
N ARG A 465 -2.68 17.33 -16.57
CA ARG A 465 -2.97 17.48 -18.00
C ARG A 465 -4.31 16.81 -18.37
N ASP A 466 -5.09 17.46 -19.25
CA ASP A 466 -6.36 16.92 -19.75
C ASP A 466 -7.28 16.43 -18.60
N VAL A 467 -7.53 17.29 -17.60
CA VAL A 467 -8.32 16.96 -16.41
C VAL A 467 -9.43 17.98 -16.18
N ASP A 468 -10.66 17.50 -16.04
CA ASP A 468 -11.81 18.29 -15.64
C ASP A 468 -11.96 18.24 -14.11
N ILE A 469 -11.95 19.40 -13.45
CA ILE A 469 -12.07 19.53 -11.98
C ILE A 469 -13.28 20.38 -11.65
N THR A 470 -14.33 19.78 -11.12
CA THR A 470 -15.53 20.45 -10.61
C THR A 470 -15.47 20.52 -9.09
N CYS A 471 -15.59 21.75 -8.53
CA CYS A 471 -15.63 21.94 -7.09
C CYS A 471 -16.87 22.71 -6.66
N SER A 472 -17.46 22.32 -5.54
CA SER A 472 -18.64 22.99 -4.97
C SER A 472 -18.30 24.20 -4.09
N GLU A 473 -17.05 24.40 -3.71
CA GLU A 473 -16.55 25.55 -2.95
C GLU A 473 -15.47 26.28 -3.75
N ASP A 474 -15.44 27.62 -3.60
CA ASP A 474 -14.34 28.41 -4.11
C ASP A 474 -13.12 28.26 -3.23
N ASN A 475 -12.02 27.84 -3.82
CA ASN A 475 -10.79 27.58 -3.11
C ASN A 475 -9.58 28.13 -3.83
N GLN A 476 -8.49 28.17 -3.09
CA GLN A 476 -7.20 28.63 -3.57
C GLN A 476 -6.26 27.44 -3.78
N ILE A 477 -5.46 27.51 -4.82
CA ILE A 477 -4.30 26.62 -5.01
C ILE A 477 -3.11 27.29 -4.31
N ASN A 478 -2.53 26.63 -3.31
CA ASN A 478 -1.38 27.14 -2.59
C ASN A 478 -0.11 26.41 -3.04
N ILE A 479 0.85 27.16 -3.58
CA ILE A 479 2.12 26.62 -4.06
C ILE A 479 3.23 27.25 -3.23
N LEU A 480 4.08 26.42 -2.61
CA LEU A 480 5.13 26.87 -1.72
C LEU A 480 6.45 26.17 -2.04
N ASP A 481 7.50 26.94 -2.31
CA ASP A 481 8.84 26.47 -2.64
C ASP A 481 8.88 25.34 -3.69
N SER A 482 8.03 25.49 -4.71
CA SER A 482 7.84 24.48 -5.75
C SER A 482 8.14 25.07 -7.13
N ARG A 483 8.63 24.25 -8.03
CA ARG A 483 9.02 24.68 -9.38
C ARG A 483 8.65 23.68 -10.46
N ASN A 484 8.62 24.17 -11.70
CA ASN A 484 8.27 23.39 -12.87
C ASN A 484 6.87 22.73 -12.72
N ILE A 485 5.89 23.56 -12.37
CA ILE A 485 4.49 23.16 -12.21
C ILE A 485 3.74 23.53 -13.48
N LEU A 486 3.07 22.56 -14.07
CA LEU A 486 2.29 22.73 -15.30
C LEU A 486 0.85 22.27 -15.10
N PHE A 487 -0.09 23.16 -15.34
CA PHE A 487 -1.50 22.87 -15.54
C PHE A 487 -1.78 23.02 -17.05
N GLU A 488 -1.94 21.91 -17.74
CA GLU A 488 -2.11 21.85 -19.19
C GLU A 488 -3.48 21.28 -19.55
N ASP A 489 -4.30 22.06 -20.23
CA ASP A 489 -5.66 21.68 -20.59
C ASP A 489 -6.48 21.20 -19.36
N VAL A 490 -6.40 21.95 -18.26
CA VAL A 490 -7.17 21.68 -17.03
C VAL A 490 -8.37 22.61 -16.97
N ASN A 491 -9.56 22.05 -16.95
CA ASN A 491 -10.80 22.81 -16.83
C ASN A 491 -11.23 22.88 -15.37
N PHE A 492 -11.16 24.07 -14.77
CA PHE A 492 -11.63 24.29 -13.41
C PHE A 492 -13.05 24.87 -13.41
N MET A 493 -14.00 24.11 -12.92
CA MET A 493 -15.39 24.51 -12.72
C MET A 493 -15.61 24.77 -11.23
N VAL A 494 -15.59 26.06 -10.85
CA VAL A 494 -15.77 26.53 -9.46
C VAL A 494 -16.90 27.54 -9.40
N PRO A 495 -17.61 27.76 -8.26
CA PRO A 495 -18.80 28.61 -8.17
C PRO A 495 -18.60 30.04 -8.67
N THR A 496 -17.47 30.67 -8.41
CA THR A 496 -17.18 32.04 -8.89
C THR A 496 -16.63 32.10 -10.30
N GLY A 497 -16.31 30.94 -10.92
CA GLY A 497 -15.62 30.88 -12.21
C GLY A 497 -14.16 31.35 -12.15
N LYS A 498 -13.57 31.55 -10.96
CA LYS A 498 -12.23 32.09 -10.78
C LYS A 498 -11.41 31.23 -9.82
N VAL A 499 -10.26 30.75 -10.28
CA VAL A 499 -9.28 30.06 -9.44
C VAL A 499 -8.19 31.03 -9.01
N ILE A 500 -7.94 31.10 -7.71
CA ILE A 500 -6.87 31.93 -7.14
C ILE A 500 -5.68 31.03 -6.83
N THR A 501 -4.52 31.35 -7.41
CA THR A 501 -3.26 30.65 -7.11
C THR A 501 -2.35 31.55 -6.27
N ASN A 502 -2.03 31.12 -5.07
CA ASN A 502 -1.10 31.78 -4.16
C ASN A 502 0.27 31.11 -4.29
N ILE A 503 1.25 31.86 -4.78
CA ILE A 503 2.63 31.39 -4.94
C ILE A 503 3.49 32.05 -3.87
N LYS A 504 4.17 31.23 -3.06
CA LYS A 504 5.04 31.66 -1.96
C LYS A 504 6.38 30.90 -2.01
N GLY A 505 7.38 31.44 -1.32
CA GLY A 505 8.70 30.85 -1.19
C GLY A 505 9.65 31.23 -2.32
N GLU A 506 10.95 31.33 -1.98
CA GLU A 506 11.99 31.79 -2.91
C GLU A 506 12.31 30.76 -4.01
N ALA A 507 12.09 29.47 -3.73
CA ALA A 507 12.30 28.40 -4.69
C ALA A 507 11.15 28.27 -5.72
N SER A 508 10.02 28.96 -5.51
CA SER A 508 8.87 28.88 -6.42
C SER A 508 9.16 29.61 -7.74
N LYS A 509 9.13 28.87 -8.84
CA LYS A 509 9.36 29.39 -10.19
C LYS A 509 8.82 28.47 -11.27
N ASN A 510 8.64 28.98 -12.48
CA ASN A 510 8.17 28.22 -13.65
C ASN A 510 6.85 27.49 -13.35
N ILE A 511 5.83 28.28 -12.98
CA ILE A 511 4.47 27.81 -12.74
C ILE A 511 3.62 28.30 -13.90
N ILE A 512 3.08 27.36 -14.68
CA ILE A 512 2.49 27.62 -15.98
C ILE A 512 1.08 27.03 -16.02
N TYR A 513 0.13 27.84 -16.47
CA TYR A 513 -1.18 27.40 -16.95
C TYR A 513 -1.16 27.50 -18.46
N ARG A 514 -1.50 26.40 -19.16
CA ARG A 514 -1.55 26.33 -20.61
C ARG A 514 -2.90 25.73 -21.03
N GLN A 515 -3.62 26.47 -21.83
CA GLN A 515 -4.80 25.95 -22.57
C GLN A 515 -4.42 25.84 -24.05
N LYS A 516 -5.13 25.01 -24.81
CA LYS A 516 -4.84 24.77 -26.25
C LYS A 516 -4.65 26.05 -27.06
N GLU A 517 -5.28 27.16 -26.64
CA GLU A 517 -5.25 28.44 -27.34
C GLU A 517 -4.49 29.57 -26.62
N GLU A 518 -4.09 29.42 -25.32
CA GLU A 518 -3.43 30.47 -24.53
C GLU A 518 -2.38 29.93 -23.57
N LYS A 519 -1.26 30.67 -23.43
CA LYS A 519 -0.23 30.42 -22.42
C LYS A 519 -0.19 31.58 -21.41
N ILE A 520 -0.44 31.28 -20.13
CA ILE A 520 -0.32 32.23 -19.03
C ILE A 520 0.86 31.82 -18.13
N GLU A 521 1.90 32.65 -18.05
CA GLU A 521 3.05 32.41 -17.18
C GLU A 521 2.94 33.24 -15.89
N CYS A 522 2.95 32.57 -14.75
CA CYS A 522 2.87 33.21 -13.44
C CYS A 522 4.24 33.67 -12.95
N LYS A 523 4.44 34.98 -12.83
CA LYS A 523 5.68 35.56 -12.28
C LYS A 523 5.63 35.68 -10.76
N ASN A 524 6.76 35.38 -10.10
CA ASN A 524 6.90 35.35 -8.63
C ASN A 524 6.32 36.59 -7.89
N LYS A 525 5.62 36.34 -6.78
CA LYS A 525 5.17 37.29 -5.74
C LYS A 525 3.85 38.04 -5.97
N GLN A 526 2.99 37.65 -6.88
CA GLN A 526 1.64 38.25 -6.97
C GLN A 526 0.58 37.15 -6.92
N SER A 527 -0.53 37.41 -6.22
CA SER A 527 -1.74 36.61 -6.38
C SER A 527 -2.27 36.86 -7.80
N ILE A 528 -2.27 35.83 -8.63
CA ILE A 528 -2.75 35.92 -10.00
C ILE A 528 -4.18 35.39 -10.02
N LYS A 529 -5.11 36.24 -10.47
CA LYS A 529 -6.46 35.82 -10.81
C LYS A 529 -6.42 35.34 -12.27
N VAL A 530 -6.61 34.05 -12.47
CA VAL A 530 -6.81 33.51 -13.81
C VAL A 530 -8.30 33.59 -14.14
N ASP A 531 -8.68 34.48 -15.03
CA ASP A 531 -10.06 34.57 -15.54
C ASP A 531 -10.26 33.54 -16.65
N LEU A 532 -10.90 32.42 -16.35
CA LEU A 532 -11.17 31.33 -17.31
C LEU A 532 -12.46 31.52 -18.13
N LEU A 533 -13.11 32.68 -18.02
CA LEU A 533 -14.44 32.93 -18.63
C LEU A 533 -14.42 33.68 -19.95
N SER A 534 -13.35 33.67 -20.73
CA SER A 534 -13.39 34.39 -22.03
C SER A 534 -13.84 33.56 -23.23
N GLN A 535 -14.34 32.32 -23.06
CA GLN A 535 -14.92 31.57 -24.16
C GLN A 535 -16.11 30.70 -23.72
N MET A 536 -17.29 31.25 -23.78
CA MET A 536 -18.54 30.58 -24.08
C MET A 536 -19.14 31.22 -25.34
#